data_4527f675374306fd25115bb7e4dbe599
#
_entry.id   4527f675374306fd25115bb7e4dbe599
#
_cell.length_a   1.000
_cell.length_b   1.000
_cell.length_c   1.000
_cell.angle_alpha   90.00
_cell.angle_beta   90.00
_cell.angle_gamma   90.00
#
_symmetry.space_group_name_H-M   'P 1'
#
loop_
_entity.id
_entity.type
_entity.pdbx_description
1 polymer ?
#
loop_
_entity_poly.entity_id
_entity_poly.type
_entity_poly.pdbx_seq_one_letter_code
_entity_poly.pdbx_strand_id
1 'polypeptide(L)'
;SGGPLLDSQGRMIGINTIIYSSSGTSSGVGFAVPVSTARRVVGDLINYGKVNRGVMMLSLVQNTSRIANYAGYGIKNGMIVSKVRKGSLAEAAGIRGGNTPVQYGRNTIYLGGDIITAIDGLPIATLADYYSALEDKVPGDTVKVQVYRNRKYLELEIKLETEGTSQNSSSI
;
A
#
# COMPACT_ATOMS: atom_id res chain seq x y z
N SER A 1 21.36 13.12 3.50
CA SER A 1 19.97 12.82 3.87
C SER A 1 19.40 13.95 4.72
N GLY A 2 18.13 14.34 4.52
CA GLY A 2 17.46 15.40 5.27
C GLY A 2 17.64 16.82 4.71
N GLY A 3 18.58 17.05 3.78
CA GLY A 3 18.76 18.35 3.14
C GLY A 3 17.69 18.64 2.07
N PRO A 4 17.38 19.93 1.80
CA PRO A 4 16.43 20.31 0.77
C PRO A 4 16.99 20.04 -0.63
N LEU A 5 16.13 19.61 -1.54
CA LEU A 5 16.35 19.63 -2.98
C LEU A 5 15.71 20.91 -3.52
N LEU A 6 16.52 21.77 -4.12
CA LEU A 6 16.09 23.08 -4.60
C LEU A 6 16.07 23.13 -6.13
N ASP A 7 15.16 23.92 -6.69
CA ASP A 7 15.17 24.26 -8.12
C ASP A 7 16.12 25.43 -8.38
N SER A 8 16.26 25.84 -9.66
CA SER A 8 17.11 26.94 -10.08
C SER A 8 16.69 28.32 -9.55
N GLN A 9 15.49 28.44 -8.96
CA GLN A 9 14.97 29.65 -8.33
C GLN A 9 15.08 29.60 -6.79
N GLY A 10 15.76 28.58 -6.23
CA GLY A 10 15.93 28.41 -4.80
C GLY A 10 14.68 27.90 -4.08
N ARG A 11 13.65 27.40 -4.78
CA ARG A 11 12.44 26.84 -4.17
C ARG A 11 12.66 25.38 -3.85
N MET A 12 12.22 24.95 -2.68
CA MET A 12 12.29 23.54 -2.29
C MET A 12 11.29 22.71 -3.10
N ILE A 13 11.78 21.71 -3.81
CA ILE A 13 11.01 20.75 -4.61
C ILE A 13 10.97 19.35 -3.99
N GLY A 14 11.85 19.09 -3.02
CA GLY A 14 11.89 17.81 -2.31
C GLY A 14 12.84 17.83 -1.12
N ILE A 15 12.88 16.70 -0.40
CA ILE A 15 13.81 16.43 0.72
C ILE A 15 14.63 15.21 0.36
N ASN A 16 15.96 15.36 0.29
CA ASN A 16 16.87 14.24 -0.01
C ASN A 16 16.81 13.17 1.08
N THR A 17 16.64 11.90 0.68
CA THR A 17 16.47 10.78 1.62
C THR A 17 17.56 9.74 1.52
N ILE A 18 17.76 9.13 0.37
CA ILE A 18 18.62 7.95 0.17
C ILE A 18 19.42 8.13 -1.11
N ILE A 19 20.69 7.70 -1.09
CA ILE A 19 21.50 7.45 -2.28
C ILE A 19 21.57 5.94 -2.47
N TYR A 20 21.16 5.45 -3.64
CA TYR A 20 21.31 4.04 -3.98
C TYR A 20 22.78 3.76 -4.30
N SER A 21 23.37 2.80 -3.58
CA SER A 21 24.74 2.36 -3.82
C SER A 21 24.82 0.84 -3.61
N SER A 22 25.29 0.13 -4.63
CA SER A 22 25.55 -1.32 -4.55
C SER A 22 26.94 -1.65 -3.96
N SER A 23 27.83 -0.64 -3.83
CA SER A 23 29.23 -0.83 -3.46
C SER A 23 29.74 0.13 -2.38
N GLY A 24 28.84 0.90 -1.73
CA GLY A 24 29.24 1.94 -0.77
C GLY A 24 29.76 3.25 -1.41
N THR A 25 29.95 3.25 -2.73
CA THR A 25 30.25 4.47 -3.52
C THR A 25 28.99 4.92 -4.25
N SER A 26 28.85 6.23 -4.48
CA SER A 26 27.68 6.80 -5.16
C SER A 26 27.52 6.19 -6.56
N SER A 27 26.39 5.56 -6.84
CA SER A 27 26.02 5.09 -8.19
C SER A 27 25.40 6.20 -9.06
N GLY A 28 25.38 7.45 -8.58
CA GLY A 28 24.78 8.59 -9.28
C GLY A 28 23.27 8.68 -9.22
N VAL A 29 22.60 7.77 -8.48
CA VAL A 29 21.13 7.79 -8.30
C VAL A 29 20.80 8.17 -6.86
N GLY A 30 20.04 9.26 -6.71
CA GLY A 30 19.51 9.72 -5.44
C GLY A 30 17.98 9.75 -5.44
N PHE A 31 17.38 9.60 -4.27
CA PHE A 31 15.94 9.69 -4.06
C PHE A 31 15.61 10.84 -3.13
N ALA A 32 14.53 11.54 -3.44
CA ALA A 32 14.01 12.61 -2.61
C ALA A 32 12.50 12.44 -2.43
N VAL A 33 11.99 12.79 -1.26
CA VAL A 33 10.55 12.90 -1.02
C VAL A 33 10.06 14.18 -1.68
N PRO A 34 9.03 14.13 -2.57
CA PRO A 34 8.45 15.33 -3.17
C PRO A 34 7.94 16.33 -2.14
N VAL A 35 8.06 17.62 -2.43
CA VAL A 35 7.60 18.67 -1.50
C VAL A 35 6.09 18.62 -1.23
N SER A 36 5.29 18.15 -2.18
CA SER A 36 3.84 17.93 -1.99
C SER A 36 3.56 16.93 -0.88
N THR A 37 4.24 15.77 -0.90
CA THR A 37 4.18 14.76 0.16
C THR A 37 4.68 15.34 1.49
N ALA A 38 5.82 16.07 1.48
CA ALA A 38 6.35 16.69 2.68
C ALA A 38 5.37 17.68 3.31
N ARG A 39 4.70 18.53 2.52
CA ARG A 39 3.71 19.50 3.02
C ARG A 39 2.56 18.81 3.75
N ARG A 40 2.02 17.73 3.20
CA ARG A 40 0.93 16.97 3.81
C ARG A 40 1.39 16.31 5.11
N VAL A 41 2.51 15.61 5.07
CA VAL A 41 3.07 14.90 6.23
C VAL A 41 3.44 15.85 7.36
N VAL A 42 4.04 16.99 7.07
CA VAL A 42 4.41 18.01 8.07
C VAL A 42 3.16 18.59 8.73
N GLY A 43 2.10 18.88 7.96
CA GLY A 43 0.83 19.32 8.52
C GLY A 43 0.24 18.34 9.52
N ASP A 44 0.21 17.06 9.17
CA ASP A 44 -0.27 16.00 10.06
C ASP A 44 0.59 15.86 11.33
N LEU A 45 1.92 15.90 11.17
CA LEU A 45 2.84 15.80 12.31
C LEU A 45 2.71 16.97 13.29
N ILE A 46 2.51 18.20 12.78
CA ILE A 46 2.31 19.39 13.62
C ILE A 46 0.98 19.30 14.38
N ASN A 47 -0.12 18.93 13.67
CA ASN A 47 -1.45 18.96 14.24
C ASN A 47 -1.79 17.72 15.10
N TYR A 48 -1.25 16.56 14.74
CA TYR A 48 -1.64 15.27 15.33
C TYR A 48 -0.49 14.45 15.89
N GLY A 49 0.77 14.88 15.69
CA GLY A 49 1.96 14.13 16.12
C GLY A 49 2.21 12.83 15.32
N LYS A 50 1.40 12.53 14.32
CA LYS A 50 1.49 11.34 13.46
C LYS A 50 0.89 11.61 12.09
N VAL A 51 1.32 10.85 11.09
CA VAL A 51 0.73 10.93 9.75
C VAL A 51 -0.63 10.22 9.75
N ASN A 52 -1.67 10.94 9.31
CA ASN A 52 -3.04 10.46 9.28
C ASN A 52 -3.38 9.91 7.88
N ARG A 53 -2.99 8.66 7.62
CA ARG A 53 -3.25 7.99 6.33
C ARG A 53 -4.52 7.16 6.38
N GLY A 54 -5.30 7.24 5.30
CA GLY A 54 -6.42 6.33 5.07
C GLY A 54 -5.91 4.95 4.65
N VAL A 55 -6.37 3.89 5.32
CA VAL A 55 -5.97 2.52 5.06
C VAL A 55 -7.18 1.59 4.90
N MET A 56 -6.99 0.46 4.24
CA MET A 56 -8.03 -0.57 4.05
C MET A 56 -7.92 -1.76 5.01
N MET A 57 -6.99 -1.75 5.95
CA MET A 57 -6.77 -2.85 6.93
C MET A 57 -6.63 -4.24 6.29
N LEU A 58 -5.83 -4.34 5.24
CA LEU A 58 -5.57 -5.55 4.47
C LEU A 58 -4.15 -6.05 4.66
N SER A 59 -3.97 -7.38 4.63
CA SER A 59 -2.67 -8.00 4.40
C SER A 59 -2.58 -8.39 2.93
N LEU A 60 -1.61 -7.84 2.22
CA LEU A 60 -1.47 -7.97 0.78
C LEU A 60 -0.22 -8.77 0.39
N VAL A 61 -0.34 -9.53 -0.69
CA VAL A 61 0.77 -10.27 -1.31
C VAL A 61 0.77 -9.99 -2.80
N GLN A 62 1.93 -9.70 -3.38
CA GLN A 62 2.02 -9.45 -4.82
C GLN A 62 1.71 -10.72 -5.61
N ASN A 63 0.79 -10.62 -6.58
CA ASN A 63 0.44 -11.71 -7.49
C ASN A 63 1.53 -11.87 -8.56
N THR A 64 2.56 -12.62 -8.23
CA THR A 64 3.62 -12.97 -9.18
C THR A 64 3.16 -14.09 -10.11
N SER A 65 3.80 -14.24 -11.28
CA SER A 65 3.52 -15.35 -12.21
C SER A 65 3.64 -16.72 -11.53
N ARG A 66 4.56 -16.86 -10.55
CA ARG A 66 4.75 -18.10 -9.78
C ARG A 66 3.51 -18.40 -8.93
N ILE A 67 3.02 -17.41 -8.19
CA ILE A 67 1.83 -17.57 -7.33
C ILE A 67 0.59 -17.78 -8.19
N ALA A 68 0.42 -16.99 -9.26
CA ALA A 68 -0.70 -17.10 -10.18
C ALA A 68 -0.81 -18.49 -10.82
N ASN A 69 0.32 -19.06 -11.27
CA ASN A 69 0.37 -20.42 -11.83
C ASN A 69 0.06 -21.49 -10.78
N TYR A 70 0.62 -21.34 -9.56
CA TYR A 70 0.37 -22.28 -8.47
C TYR A 70 -1.11 -22.29 -8.03
N ALA A 71 -1.71 -21.11 -7.89
CA ALA A 71 -3.09 -20.95 -7.44
C ALA A 71 -4.13 -21.07 -8.56
N GLY A 72 -3.72 -21.20 -9.83
CA GLY A 72 -4.61 -21.26 -10.99
C GLY A 72 -5.35 -19.94 -11.25
N TYR A 73 -4.78 -18.79 -10.89
CA TYR A 73 -5.38 -17.49 -11.15
C TYR A 73 -5.36 -17.17 -12.66
N GLY A 74 -6.45 -16.60 -13.17
CA GLY A 74 -6.56 -16.19 -14.57
C GLY A 74 -5.77 -14.94 -14.93
N ILE A 75 -5.18 -14.25 -13.94
CA ILE A 75 -4.35 -13.05 -14.10
C ILE A 75 -3.02 -13.22 -13.36
N LYS A 76 -1.97 -12.51 -13.81
CA LYS A 76 -0.61 -12.62 -13.29
C LYS A 76 -0.08 -11.34 -12.66
N ASN A 77 -0.94 -10.37 -12.42
CA ASN A 77 -0.64 -9.07 -11.82
C ASN A 77 -1.65 -8.75 -10.73
N GLY A 78 -1.41 -7.68 -9.98
CA GLY A 78 -2.26 -7.22 -8.90
C GLY A 78 -1.78 -7.63 -7.51
N MET A 79 -2.54 -7.23 -6.50
CA MET A 79 -2.25 -7.52 -5.09
C MET A 79 -3.30 -8.47 -4.53
N ILE A 80 -2.87 -9.68 -4.15
CA ILE A 80 -3.73 -10.69 -3.52
C ILE A 80 -4.06 -10.22 -2.11
N VAL A 81 -5.33 -10.19 -1.77
CA VAL A 81 -5.81 -9.96 -0.41
C VAL A 81 -5.64 -11.27 0.38
N SER A 82 -4.54 -11.38 1.10
CA SER A 82 -4.26 -12.55 1.93
C SER A 82 -5.15 -12.58 3.17
N LYS A 83 -5.31 -11.43 3.84
CA LYS A 83 -6.21 -11.30 5.00
C LYS A 83 -6.94 -9.97 4.95
N VAL A 84 -8.14 -9.96 5.50
CA VAL A 84 -8.92 -8.77 5.82
C VAL A 84 -9.08 -8.70 7.34
N ARG A 85 -8.85 -7.52 7.93
CA ARG A 85 -9.08 -7.36 9.36
C ARG A 85 -10.57 -7.49 9.67
N LYS A 86 -10.90 -8.37 10.60
CA LYS A 86 -12.29 -8.57 11.03
C LYS A 86 -12.86 -7.28 11.65
N GLY A 87 -14.07 -6.92 11.25
CA GLY A 87 -14.76 -5.70 11.68
C GLY A 87 -14.26 -4.43 10.99
N SER A 88 -13.40 -4.52 9.98
CA SER A 88 -12.94 -3.36 9.21
C SER A 88 -13.99 -2.88 8.20
N LEU A 89 -13.88 -1.62 7.77
CA LEU A 89 -14.74 -1.07 6.71
C LEU A 89 -14.50 -1.78 5.36
N ALA A 90 -13.30 -2.28 5.13
CA ALA A 90 -13.00 -3.09 3.95
C ALA A 90 -13.77 -4.42 3.97
N GLU A 91 -13.84 -5.11 5.11
CA GLU A 91 -14.67 -6.32 5.27
C GLU A 91 -16.15 -6.00 5.04
N ALA A 92 -16.65 -4.91 5.64
CA ALA A 92 -18.03 -4.46 5.48
C ALA A 92 -18.38 -4.11 4.02
N ALA A 93 -17.43 -3.59 3.25
CA ALA A 93 -17.57 -3.32 1.83
C ALA A 93 -17.53 -4.58 0.95
N GLY A 94 -17.26 -5.74 1.54
CA GLY A 94 -17.35 -7.04 0.88
C GLY A 94 -16.06 -7.49 0.18
N ILE A 95 -14.90 -6.89 0.49
CA ILE A 95 -13.61 -7.44 0.06
C ILE A 95 -13.33 -8.75 0.79
N ARG A 96 -12.69 -9.70 0.12
CA ARG A 96 -12.50 -11.06 0.64
C ARG A 96 -11.03 -11.42 0.75
N GLY A 97 -10.62 -11.87 1.93
CA GLY A 97 -9.32 -12.47 2.17
C GLY A 97 -9.23 -13.92 1.70
N GLY A 98 -8.00 -14.41 1.57
CA GLY A 98 -7.74 -15.80 1.26
C GLY A 98 -8.11 -16.74 2.41
N ASN A 99 -8.40 -17.99 2.07
CA ASN A 99 -8.75 -19.06 3.01
C ASN A 99 -7.82 -20.27 2.93
N THR A 100 -6.97 -20.35 1.91
CA THR A 100 -6.04 -21.47 1.70
C THR A 100 -4.65 -21.09 2.19
N PRO A 101 -4.17 -21.61 3.33
CA PRO A 101 -2.84 -21.29 3.85
C PRO A 101 -1.76 -21.93 2.98
N VAL A 102 -0.74 -21.13 2.64
CA VAL A 102 0.41 -21.59 1.86
C VAL A 102 1.68 -21.02 2.49
N GLN A 103 2.71 -21.87 2.63
CA GLN A 103 4.01 -21.42 3.09
C GLN A 103 4.72 -20.64 1.99
N TYR A 104 5.07 -19.38 2.27
CA TYR A 104 5.78 -18.49 1.38
C TYR A 104 7.02 -17.91 2.07
N GLY A 105 8.17 -18.52 1.81
CA GLY A 105 9.38 -18.23 2.57
C GLY A 105 9.20 -18.59 4.06
N ARG A 106 9.44 -17.64 4.95
CA ARG A 106 9.26 -17.82 6.40
C ARG A 106 7.84 -17.50 6.89
N ASN A 107 6.98 -17.01 6.01
CA ASN A 107 5.64 -16.56 6.36
C ASN A 107 4.56 -17.47 5.79
N THR A 108 3.43 -17.57 6.46
CA THR A 108 2.21 -18.16 5.91
C THR A 108 1.37 -17.07 5.27
N ILE A 109 1.05 -17.22 3.99
CA ILE A 109 0.10 -16.38 3.26
C ILE A 109 -1.18 -17.17 3.01
N TYR A 110 -2.29 -16.45 2.75
CA TYR A 110 -3.56 -17.08 2.43
C TYR A 110 -3.95 -16.74 0.99
N LEU A 111 -4.18 -17.77 0.18
CA LEU A 111 -4.60 -17.67 -1.22
C LEU A 111 -6.11 -17.91 -1.35
N GLY A 112 -6.67 -17.56 -2.51
CA GLY A 112 -8.12 -17.69 -2.79
C GLY A 112 -8.93 -16.44 -2.45
N GLY A 113 -8.30 -15.38 -1.95
CA GLY A 113 -8.91 -14.07 -1.76
C GLY A 113 -9.01 -13.27 -3.06
N ASP A 114 -9.55 -12.06 -2.96
CA ASP A 114 -9.60 -11.10 -4.06
C ASP A 114 -8.19 -10.71 -4.52
N ILE A 115 -8.09 -10.30 -5.77
CA ILE A 115 -6.87 -9.69 -6.30
C ILE A 115 -7.20 -8.25 -6.68
N ILE A 116 -6.64 -7.28 -5.98
CA ILE A 116 -6.79 -5.85 -6.29
C ILE A 116 -6.02 -5.56 -7.57
N THR A 117 -6.70 -5.01 -8.57
CA THR A 117 -6.14 -4.70 -9.90
C THR A 117 -6.12 -3.22 -10.23
N ALA A 118 -7.00 -2.40 -9.59
CA ALA A 118 -6.97 -0.95 -9.70
C ALA A 118 -7.58 -0.29 -8.45
N ILE A 119 -7.19 0.95 -8.17
CA ILE A 119 -7.79 1.82 -7.15
C ILE A 119 -8.02 3.19 -7.81
N ASP A 120 -9.25 3.70 -7.77
CA ASP A 120 -9.68 4.94 -8.43
C ASP A 120 -9.23 5.01 -9.92
N GLY A 121 -9.25 3.88 -10.62
CA GLY A 121 -8.80 3.75 -12.00
C GLY A 121 -7.29 3.64 -12.20
N LEU A 122 -6.47 3.79 -11.15
CA LEU A 122 -5.01 3.61 -11.21
C LEU A 122 -4.68 2.12 -11.14
N PRO A 123 -3.95 1.55 -12.12
CA PRO A 123 -3.58 0.14 -12.12
C PRO A 123 -2.69 -0.21 -10.92
N ILE A 124 -2.95 -1.34 -10.29
CA ILE A 124 -2.19 -1.87 -9.15
C ILE A 124 -1.53 -3.18 -9.56
N ALA A 125 -0.22 -3.18 -9.73
CA ALA A 125 0.59 -4.37 -10.01
C ALA A 125 1.53 -4.71 -8.84
N THR A 126 1.97 -3.70 -8.10
CA THR A 126 2.94 -3.83 -7.01
C THR A 126 2.42 -3.20 -5.72
N LEU A 127 3.11 -3.50 -4.61
CA LEU A 127 2.82 -2.86 -3.33
C LEU A 127 3.09 -1.35 -3.38
N ALA A 128 4.06 -0.90 -4.18
CA ALA A 128 4.36 0.51 -4.39
C ALA A 128 3.18 1.22 -5.07
N ASP A 129 2.57 0.62 -6.10
CA ASP A 129 1.39 1.18 -6.76
C ASP A 129 0.22 1.32 -5.78
N TYR A 130 0.01 0.30 -4.93
CA TYR A 130 -1.02 0.32 -3.90
C TYR A 130 -0.84 1.48 -2.92
N TYR A 131 0.37 1.69 -2.41
CA TYR A 131 0.64 2.80 -1.51
C TYR A 131 0.57 4.16 -2.21
N SER A 132 1.04 4.25 -3.47
CA SER A 132 0.93 5.48 -4.26
C SER A 132 -0.52 5.87 -4.52
N ALA A 133 -1.40 4.90 -4.81
CA ALA A 133 -2.82 5.17 -5.03
C ALA A 133 -3.55 5.69 -3.78
N LEU A 134 -3.02 5.39 -2.58
CA LEU A 134 -3.57 5.83 -1.30
C LEU A 134 -2.79 6.99 -0.66
N GLU A 135 -1.72 7.48 -1.29
CA GLU A 135 -0.78 8.43 -0.67
C GLU A 135 -1.47 9.72 -0.20
N ASP A 136 -2.39 10.26 -0.99
CA ASP A 136 -3.11 11.51 -0.70
C ASP A 136 -4.47 11.30 -0.02
N LYS A 137 -4.81 10.06 0.35
CA LYS A 137 -6.07 9.71 0.97
C LYS A 137 -5.99 9.80 2.49
N VAL A 138 -7.07 10.28 3.08
CA VAL A 138 -7.22 10.38 4.54
C VAL A 138 -8.32 9.44 5.05
N PRO A 139 -8.35 9.11 6.35
CA PRO A 139 -9.45 8.35 6.93
C PRO A 139 -10.79 9.03 6.67
N GLY A 140 -11.77 8.26 6.25
CA GLY A 140 -13.09 8.75 5.87
C GLY A 140 -13.29 8.93 4.36
N ASP A 141 -12.22 9.05 3.58
CA ASP A 141 -12.31 9.03 2.12
C ASP A 141 -12.84 7.68 1.64
N THR A 142 -13.56 7.69 0.52
CA THR A 142 -14.02 6.48 -0.16
C THR A 142 -13.24 6.31 -1.45
N VAL A 143 -12.74 5.10 -1.70
CA VAL A 143 -12.03 4.73 -2.93
C VAL A 143 -12.77 3.63 -3.67
N LYS A 144 -12.69 3.65 -4.99
CA LYS A 144 -13.20 2.59 -5.86
C LYS A 144 -12.10 1.58 -6.08
N VAL A 145 -12.32 0.36 -5.62
CA VAL A 145 -11.35 -0.73 -5.72
C VAL A 145 -11.86 -1.76 -6.72
N GLN A 146 -11.13 -1.92 -7.82
CA GLN A 146 -11.37 -3.01 -8.74
C GLN A 146 -10.67 -4.26 -8.25
N VAL A 147 -11.43 -5.34 -8.08
CA VAL A 147 -10.93 -6.65 -7.68
C VAL A 147 -11.24 -7.69 -8.75
N TYR A 148 -10.33 -8.65 -8.88
CA TYR A 148 -10.55 -9.87 -9.66
C TYR A 148 -10.92 -10.99 -8.69
N ARG A 149 -12.15 -11.52 -8.87
CA ARG A 149 -12.77 -12.58 -8.04
C ARG A 149 -13.49 -13.56 -8.94
N ASN A 150 -13.26 -14.86 -8.79
CA ASN A 150 -13.94 -15.91 -9.56
C ASN A 150 -13.91 -15.66 -11.09
N ARG A 151 -12.74 -15.24 -11.61
CA ARG A 151 -12.51 -14.92 -13.03
C ARG A 151 -13.34 -13.76 -13.58
N LYS A 152 -13.83 -12.87 -12.71
CA LYS A 152 -14.57 -11.66 -13.07
C LYS A 152 -13.98 -10.45 -12.36
N TYR A 153 -14.07 -9.30 -12.98
CA TYR A 153 -13.77 -8.01 -12.37
C TYR A 153 -15.02 -7.48 -11.67
N LEU A 154 -14.83 -6.99 -10.45
CA LEU A 154 -15.86 -6.34 -9.63
C LEU A 154 -15.30 -5.02 -9.14
N GLU A 155 -16.16 -4.03 -8.97
CA GLU A 155 -15.82 -2.76 -8.33
C GLU A 155 -16.48 -2.70 -6.94
N LEU A 156 -15.70 -2.33 -5.93
CA LEU A 156 -16.14 -2.14 -4.56
C LEU A 156 -15.83 -0.71 -4.13
N GLU A 157 -16.75 -0.06 -3.45
CA GLU A 157 -16.50 1.21 -2.78
C GLU A 157 -16.09 0.95 -1.34
N ILE A 158 -14.86 1.33 -0.99
CA ILE A 158 -14.29 1.08 0.33
C ILE A 158 -13.98 2.41 1.00
N LYS A 159 -14.58 2.65 2.16
CA LYS A 159 -14.26 3.78 3.02
C LYS A 159 -12.99 3.46 3.81
N LEU A 160 -12.04 4.39 3.78
CA LEU A 160 -10.74 4.23 4.44
C LEU A 160 -10.83 4.50 5.94
N GLU A 161 -10.03 3.76 6.70
CA GLU A 161 -9.94 3.85 8.16
C GLU A 161 -8.62 4.49 8.58
N THR A 162 -8.56 4.95 9.82
CA THR A 162 -7.30 5.32 10.47
C THR A 162 -6.49 4.05 10.70
N GLU A 163 -5.20 4.07 10.41
CA GLU A 163 -4.29 3.00 10.80
C GLU A 163 -4.34 2.82 12.32
N GLY A 164 -4.91 1.71 12.78
CA GLY A 164 -5.04 1.43 14.21
C GLY A 164 -3.66 1.40 14.84
N THR A 165 -3.46 2.16 15.91
CA THR A 165 -2.32 1.98 16.81
C THR A 165 -2.28 0.51 17.20
N SER A 166 -1.23 -0.20 16.79
CA SER A 166 -0.95 -1.53 17.33
C SER A 166 -0.84 -1.37 18.83
N GLN A 167 -1.87 -1.78 19.58
CA GLN A 167 -1.67 -1.99 21.00
C GLN A 167 -0.63 -3.11 21.08
N ASN A 168 0.61 -2.73 21.38
CA ASN A 168 1.60 -3.62 21.94
C ASN A 168 1.01 -4.16 23.25
N SER A 169 0.29 -5.26 23.17
CA SER A 169 0.07 -6.13 24.31
C SER A 169 1.38 -6.89 24.57
N SER A 170 2.38 -6.18 25.07
CA SER A 170 3.42 -6.79 25.88
C SER A 170 2.73 -7.14 27.18
N SER A 171 2.19 -8.32 27.28
CA SER A 171 1.86 -8.94 28.56
C SER A 171 3.16 -9.51 29.12
N ILE A 172 3.50 -9.00 30.26
CA ILE A 172 4.47 -9.44 31.27
C ILE A 172 4.38 -10.96 31.49
#